data_8d3c1a05a8924c974c89c28b37393886
#
_entry.id   8d3c1a05a8924c974c89c28b37393886
#
_cell.length_a   1.000
_cell.length_b   1.000
_cell.length_c   1.000
_cell.angle_alpha   90.00
_cell.angle_beta   90.00
_cell.angle_gamma   90.00
#
_symmetry.space_group_name_H-M   'P 1'
#
loop_
_entity.id
_entity.type
_entity.pdbx_description
1 polymer ?
#
loop_
_entity_poly.entity_id
_entity_poly.type
_entity_poly.pdbx_seq_one_letter_code
_entity_poly.pdbx_strand_id
1 'polypeptide(L)'
;MNELLSCEALTKCYQKDKAALENVDLHIGFGRIVGLLGPNGSGKTTLIKLANGLLQPSAGSIRIAGMTPGPDTKAIVSYLPDADWLPDWMRVEQLVEMFHEFYADFDPAKANEMLARLELEPKARLKTLSKGSKEKVQLILAMSRAA
;
A
#
# COMPACT_ATOMS: atom_id res chain seq x y z
N MET A 1 -10.24 21.67 -6.05
CA MET A 1 -8.91 21.43 -5.46
C MET A 1 -8.43 20.04 -5.90
N ASN A 2 -7.22 19.95 -6.42
CA ASN A 2 -6.71 18.71 -7.00
C ASN A 2 -5.88 17.95 -5.95
N GLU A 3 -6.54 17.50 -4.88
CA GLU A 3 -5.91 16.80 -3.75
C GLU A 3 -6.08 15.29 -3.90
N LEU A 4 -4.96 14.57 -3.78
CA LEU A 4 -4.97 13.11 -3.76
C LEU A 4 -5.30 12.58 -2.36
N LEU A 5 -4.69 13.17 -1.33
CA LEU A 5 -4.95 12.82 0.06
C LEU A 5 -5.29 14.09 0.84
N SER A 6 -6.38 14.05 1.59
CA SER A 6 -6.72 15.09 2.57
C SER A 6 -7.11 14.47 3.90
N CYS A 7 -6.61 15.08 4.97
CA CYS A 7 -6.96 14.78 6.35
C CYS A 7 -7.42 16.07 7.02
N GLU A 8 -8.55 16.02 7.73
CA GLU A 8 -9.12 17.13 8.48
C GLU A 8 -9.36 16.68 9.91
N ALA A 9 -8.65 17.32 10.85
CA ALA A 9 -8.69 17.01 12.29
C ALA A 9 -8.58 15.49 12.57
N LEU A 10 -7.80 14.77 11.76
CA LEU A 10 -7.73 13.33 11.80
C LEU A 10 -7.15 12.85 13.12
N THR A 11 -7.92 12.05 13.84
CA THR A 11 -7.53 11.49 15.13
C THR A 11 -7.74 9.98 15.12
N LYS A 12 -6.75 9.25 15.64
CA LYS A 12 -6.85 7.80 15.86
C LYS A 12 -6.33 7.42 17.24
N CYS A 13 -7.21 6.86 18.06
CA CYS A 13 -6.90 6.26 19.34
C CYS A 13 -7.07 4.75 19.28
N TYR A 14 -6.12 4.00 19.79
CA TYR A 14 -6.23 2.55 19.99
C TYR A 14 -6.75 2.20 21.39
N GLN A 15 -6.50 3.09 22.36
CA GLN A 15 -6.98 3.02 23.73
C GLN A 15 -7.49 4.41 24.14
N LYS A 16 -8.33 4.44 25.20
CA LYS A 16 -9.03 5.68 25.62
C LYS A 16 -8.12 6.89 25.85
N ASP A 17 -6.87 6.67 26.28
CA ASP A 17 -5.98 7.74 26.71
C ASP A 17 -4.68 7.84 25.87
N LYS A 18 -4.60 7.13 24.73
CA LYS A 18 -3.42 7.16 23.87
C LYS A 18 -3.79 7.32 22.41
N ALA A 19 -3.69 8.56 21.93
CA ALA A 19 -3.80 8.86 20.52
C ALA A 19 -2.53 8.44 19.77
N ALA A 20 -2.67 7.72 18.69
CA ALA A 20 -1.60 7.45 17.73
C ALA A 20 -1.48 8.58 16.69
N LEU A 21 -2.60 9.24 16.39
CA LEU A 21 -2.70 10.48 15.63
C LEU A 21 -3.68 11.38 16.35
N GLU A 22 -3.36 12.66 16.47
CA GLU A 22 -4.19 13.64 17.14
C GLU A 22 -4.30 14.91 16.30
N ASN A 23 -5.52 15.22 15.88
CA ASN A 23 -5.89 16.47 15.21
C ASN A 23 -5.00 16.79 13.99
N VAL A 24 -4.72 15.79 13.14
CA VAL A 24 -3.82 15.93 12.01
C VAL A 24 -4.55 16.54 10.82
N ASP A 25 -4.06 17.68 10.34
CA ASP A 25 -4.44 18.28 9.07
C ASP A 25 -3.30 18.05 8.06
N LEU A 26 -3.61 17.43 6.92
CA LEU A 26 -2.64 17.10 5.89
C LEU A 26 -3.29 17.12 4.51
N HIS A 27 -2.68 17.83 3.56
CA HIS A 27 -3.14 17.90 2.18
C HIS A 27 -2.00 17.58 1.23
N ILE A 28 -2.20 16.57 0.38
CA ILE A 28 -1.22 16.14 -0.63
C ILE A 28 -1.89 16.16 -2.00
N GLY A 29 -1.33 16.94 -2.92
CA GLY A 29 -1.77 17.00 -4.31
C GLY A 29 -1.30 15.81 -5.14
N PHE A 30 -1.89 15.64 -6.31
CA PHE A 30 -1.46 14.64 -7.31
C PHE A 30 -0.04 14.88 -7.80
N GLY A 31 0.62 13.80 -8.28
CA GLY A 31 1.94 13.86 -8.91
C GLY A 31 3.08 14.23 -7.95
N ARG A 32 2.93 13.97 -6.67
CA ARG A 32 3.95 14.24 -5.65
C ARG A 32 4.56 12.97 -5.09
N ILE A 33 5.87 13.03 -4.84
CA ILE A 33 6.57 12.06 -3.99
C ILE A 33 6.71 12.69 -2.62
N VAL A 34 6.15 12.04 -1.60
CA VAL A 34 6.11 12.56 -0.23
C VAL A 34 6.80 11.59 0.72
N GLY A 35 7.80 12.07 1.44
CA GLY A 35 8.46 11.34 2.52
C GLY A 35 7.76 11.57 3.86
N LEU A 36 7.31 10.50 4.50
CA LEU A 36 6.74 10.54 5.86
C LEU A 36 7.81 10.10 6.87
N LEU A 37 8.40 11.06 7.57
CA LEU A 37 9.53 10.86 8.47
C LEU A 37 9.11 11.03 9.93
N GLY A 38 9.75 10.28 10.81
CA GLY A 38 9.54 10.37 12.25
C GLY A 38 10.04 9.14 12.99
N PRO A 39 10.17 9.20 14.33
CA PRO A 39 10.58 8.07 15.15
C PRO A 39 9.54 6.94 15.16
N ASN A 40 9.96 5.76 15.60
CA ASN A 40 9.02 4.64 15.80
C ASN A 40 7.94 5.05 16.82
N GLY A 41 6.70 4.71 16.53
CA GLY A 41 5.56 5.07 17.38
C GLY A 41 4.98 6.47 17.12
N SER A 42 5.48 7.23 16.14
CA SER A 42 4.96 8.58 15.79
C SER A 42 3.68 8.58 14.95
N GLY A 43 3.07 7.42 14.69
CA GLY A 43 1.81 7.33 13.95
C GLY A 43 1.90 7.14 12.45
N LYS A 44 3.10 7.05 11.86
CA LYS A 44 3.29 6.88 10.39
C LYS A 44 2.51 5.70 9.81
N THR A 45 2.70 4.52 10.39
CA THR A 45 2.00 3.30 9.96
C THR A 45 0.49 3.41 10.17
N THR A 46 0.06 4.10 11.23
CA THR A 46 -1.36 4.37 11.50
C THR A 46 -1.97 5.23 10.39
N LEU A 47 -1.30 6.30 9.98
CA LEU A 47 -1.75 7.17 8.89
C LEU A 47 -1.88 6.39 7.57
N ILE A 48 -0.85 5.59 7.23
CA ILE A 48 -0.86 4.76 6.02
C ILE A 48 -2.02 3.74 6.06
N LYS A 49 -2.27 3.09 7.19
CA LYS A 49 -3.38 2.14 7.35
C LYS A 49 -4.75 2.81 7.24
N LEU A 50 -4.91 4.02 7.77
CA LEU A 50 -6.13 4.81 7.61
C LEU A 50 -6.35 5.19 6.14
N ALA A 51 -5.32 5.65 5.44
CA ALA A 51 -5.38 5.98 4.01
C ALA A 51 -5.77 4.77 3.14
N ASN A 52 -5.39 3.56 3.54
CA ASN A 52 -5.75 2.31 2.86
C ASN A 52 -7.08 1.69 3.32
N GLY A 53 -7.82 2.35 4.23
CA GLY A 53 -9.08 1.83 4.76
C GLY A 53 -8.92 0.57 5.62
N LEU A 54 -7.72 0.27 6.10
CA LEU A 54 -7.43 -0.84 7.02
C LEU A 54 -7.77 -0.49 8.48
N LEU A 55 -7.93 0.80 8.76
CA LEU A 55 -8.37 1.34 10.04
C LEU A 55 -9.44 2.41 9.79
N GLN A 56 -10.29 2.63 10.80
CA GLN A 56 -11.24 3.73 10.80
C GLN A 56 -10.75 4.86 11.73
N PRO A 57 -10.95 6.13 11.36
CA PRO A 57 -10.69 7.25 12.25
C PRO A 57 -11.50 7.15 13.55
N SER A 58 -10.93 7.65 14.66
CA SER A 58 -11.67 7.85 15.91
C SER A 58 -12.43 9.18 15.89
N ALA A 59 -11.86 10.21 15.21
CA ALA A 59 -12.48 11.50 14.94
C ALA A 59 -11.84 12.12 13.70
N GLY A 60 -12.46 13.17 13.16
CA GLY A 60 -12.02 13.82 11.94
C GLY A 60 -12.27 12.98 10.68
N SER A 61 -11.60 13.33 9.60
CA SER A 61 -11.78 12.63 8.33
C SER A 61 -10.46 12.42 7.58
N ILE A 62 -10.45 11.39 6.72
CA ILE A 62 -9.43 11.16 5.71
C ILE A 62 -10.11 10.85 4.38
N ARG A 63 -9.60 11.42 3.29
CA ARG A 63 -10.13 11.21 1.94
C ARG A 63 -9.00 10.94 0.95
N ILE A 64 -9.26 10.06 -0.01
CA ILE A 64 -8.39 9.76 -1.15
C ILE A 64 -9.14 10.17 -2.41
N ALA A 65 -8.59 11.12 -3.17
CA ALA A 65 -9.25 11.71 -4.34
C ALA A 65 -10.72 12.14 -4.04
N GLY A 66 -10.95 12.72 -2.84
CA GLY A 66 -12.27 13.13 -2.38
C GLY A 66 -13.17 12.03 -1.83
N MET A 67 -12.78 10.75 -1.94
CA MET A 67 -13.54 9.60 -1.46
C MET A 67 -13.09 9.14 -0.08
N THR A 68 -14.01 8.63 0.72
CA THR A 68 -13.66 7.93 1.97
C THR A 68 -12.94 6.61 1.65
N PRO A 69 -11.83 6.28 2.36
CA PRO A 69 -11.12 5.02 2.13
C PRO A 69 -12.04 3.80 2.24
N GLY A 70 -12.06 2.99 1.19
CA GLY A 70 -12.95 1.84 1.05
C GLY A 70 -12.70 1.04 -0.23
N PRO A 71 -13.67 0.25 -0.69
CA PRO A 71 -13.54 -0.54 -1.91
C PRO A 71 -13.16 0.29 -3.14
N ASP A 72 -13.79 1.45 -3.33
CA ASP A 72 -13.57 2.32 -4.49
C ASP A 72 -12.15 2.92 -4.48
N THR A 73 -11.63 3.32 -3.33
CA THR A 73 -10.26 3.83 -3.23
C THR A 73 -9.21 2.74 -3.41
N LYS A 74 -9.52 1.47 -3.13
CA LYS A 74 -8.61 0.34 -3.39
C LYS A 74 -8.36 0.12 -4.88
N ALA A 75 -9.26 0.57 -5.74
CA ALA A 75 -9.07 0.53 -7.19
C ALA A 75 -7.99 1.51 -7.67
N ILE A 76 -7.74 2.60 -6.93
CA ILE A 76 -6.81 3.67 -7.28
C ILE A 76 -5.62 3.80 -6.33
N VAL A 77 -5.50 2.92 -5.34
CA VAL A 77 -4.40 2.91 -4.37
C VAL A 77 -3.67 1.59 -4.44
N SER A 78 -2.36 1.65 -4.63
CA SER A 78 -1.48 0.50 -4.49
C SER A 78 -0.73 0.59 -3.17
N TYR A 79 -0.82 -0.46 -2.35
CA TYR A 79 -0.24 -0.51 -1.01
C TYR A 79 0.79 -1.63 -0.89
N LEU A 80 1.96 -1.30 -0.37
CA LEU A 80 3.01 -2.26 -0.06
C LEU A 80 3.15 -2.35 1.47
N PRO A 81 2.66 -3.43 2.09
CA PRO A 81 2.78 -3.63 3.54
C PRO A 81 4.21 -4.00 3.97
N ASP A 82 4.57 -3.67 5.22
CA ASP A 82 5.88 -4.01 5.80
C ASP A 82 6.04 -5.51 6.08
N ALA A 83 4.94 -6.24 6.22
CA ALA A 83 4.96 -7.67 6.56
C ALA A 83 5.09 -8.54 5.31
N ASP A 84 5.76 -9.70 5.46
CA ASP A 84 5.70 -10.76 4.46
C ASP A 84 4.30 -11.40 4.49
N TRP A 85 3.52 -11.11 3.45
CA TRP A 85 2.15 -11.64 3.28
C TRP A 85 2.08 -12.65 2.14
N LEU A 86 3.23 -12.91 1.47
CA LEU A 86 3.26 -13.78 0.31
C LEU A 86 3.00 -15.24 0.70
N PRO A 87 2.10 -15.94 0.01
CA PRO A 87 1.83 -17.34 0.30
C PRO A 87 2.98 -18.23 -0.15
N ASP A 88 3.69 -18.82 0.78
CA ASP A 88 4.91 -19.62 0.55
C ASP A 88 4.76 -20.78 -0.47
N TRP A 89 3.54 -21.29 -0.64
CA TRP A 89 3.23 -22.39 -1.54
C TRP A 89 3.10 -21.98 -3.01
N MET A 90 2.89 -20.70 -3.30
CA MET A 90 2.74 -20.19 -4.66
C MET A 90 4.09 -19.98 -5.36
N ARG A 91 4.04 -19.97 -6.69
CA ARG A 91 5.13 -19.50 -7.54
C ARG A 91 4.97 -18.02 -7.85
N VAL A 92 6.06 -17.34 -8.20
CA VAL A 92 6.04 -15.93 -8.56
C VAL A 92 5.07 -15.66 -9.73
N GLU A 93 5.11 -16.47 -10.79
CA GLU A 93 4.20 -16.36 -11.94
C GLU A 93 2.73 -16.47 -11.55
N GLN A 94 2.39 -17.34 -10.59
CA GLN A 94 1.02 -17.50 -10.10
C GLN A 94 0.53 -16.26 -9.33
N LEU A 95 1.42 -15.57 -8.62
CA LEU A 95 1.08 -14.28 -8.00
C LEU A 95 0.79 -13.20 -9.04
N VAL A 96 1.57 -13.14 -10.12
CA VAL A 96 1.35 -12.20 -11.22
C VAL A 96 -0.02 -12.45 -11.85
N GLU A 97 -0.36 -13.71 -12.13
CA GLU A 97 -1.67 -14.10 -12.66
C GLU A 97 -2.80 -13.73 -11.69
N MET A 98 -2.66 -14.05 -10.41
CA MET A 98 -3.63 -13.72 -9.38
C MET A 98 -3.87 -12.20 -9.29
N PHE A 99 -2.82 -11.39 -9.30
CA PHE A 99 -2.96 -9.93 -9.29
C PHE A 99 -3.65 -9.40 -10.54
N HIS A 100 -3.37 -9.99 -11.69
CA HIS A 100 -4.04 -9.63 -12.93
C HIS A 100 -5.55 -9.94 -12.92
N GLU A 101 -5.94 -11.04 -12.27
CA GLU A 101 -7.36 -11.38 -12.08
C GLU A 101 -8.07 -10.47 -11.07
N PHE A 102 -7.39 -10.08 -9.98
CA PHE A 102 -7.99 -9.28 -8.92
C PHE A 102 -8.02 -7.78 -9.21
N TYR A 103 -7.06 -7.25 -9.98
CA TYR A 103 -6.90 -5.81 -10.22
C TYR A 103 -6.96 -5.52 -11.72
N ALA A 104 -8.02 -4.86 -12.15
CA ALA A 104 -8.22 -4.49 -13.54
C ALA A 104 -7.14 -3.54 -14.10
N ASP A 105 -6.47 -2.81 -13.21
CA ASP A 105 -5.39 -1.87 -13.53
C ASP A 105 -3.98 -2.50 -13.46
N PHE A 106 -3.88 -3.82 -13.20
CA PHE A 106 -2.60 -4.52 -13.13
C PHE A 106 -2.05 -4.84 -14.52
N ASP A 107 -0.78 -4.47 -14.75
CA ASP A 107 -0.06 -4.73 -15.99
C ASP A 107 0.90 -5.93 -15.83
N PRO A 108 0.50 -7.13 -16.32
CA PRO A 108 1.34 -8.32 -16.23
C PRO A 108 2.61 -8.24 -17.11
N ALA A 109 2.58 -7.47 -18.21
CA ALA A 109 3.76 -7.28 -19.05
C ALA A 109 4.84 -6.48 -18.31
N LYS A 110 4.44 -5.40 -17.63
CA LYS A 110 5.32 -4.61 -16.76
C LYS A 110 5.87 -5.45 -15.61
N ALA A 111 5.04 -6.28 -14.97
CA ALA A 111 5.48 -7.18 -13.91
C ALA A 111 6.57 -8.15 -14.39
N ASN A 112 6.35 -8.80 -15.53
CA ASN A 112 7.31 -9.73 -16.12
C ASN A 112 8.61 -9.05 -16.55
N GLU A 113 8.55 -7.84 -17.11
CA GLU A 113 9.74 -7.03 -17.42
C GLU A 113 10.55 -6.73 -16.16
N MET A 114 9.89 -6.33 -15.07
CA MET A 114 10.55 -6.04 -13.80
C MET A 114 11.16 -7.32 -13.17
N LEU A 115 10.47 -8.46 -13.25
CA LEU A 115 11.02 -9.75 -12.80
C LEU A 115 12.32 -10.07 -13.53
N ALA A 116 12.35 -9.93 -14.85
CA ALA A 116 13.55 -10.15 -15.66
C ALA A 116 14.68 -9.19 -15.29
N ARG A 117 14.40 -7.90 -15.15
CA ARG A 117 15.39 -6.88 -14.76
C ARG A 117 15.98 -7.11 -13.36
N LEU A 118 15.23 -7.66 -12.44
CA LEU A 118 15.66 -7.93 -11.07
C LEU A 118 16.17 -9.37 -10.88
N GLU A 119 16.31 -10.12 -11.98
CA GLU A 119 16.83 -11.49 -12.02
C GLU A 119 16.02 -12.46 -11.11
N LEU A 120 14.69 -12.30 -11.11
CA LEU A 120 13.79 -13.16 -10.36
C LEU A 120 13.18 -14.23 -11.29
N GLU A 121 13.34 -15.48 -10.91
CA GLU A 121 12.83 -16.63 -11.66
C GLU A 121 11.30 -16.75 -11.50
N PRO A 122 10.47 -16.62 -12.57
CA PRO A 122 9.02 -16.68 -12.47
C PRO A 122 8.48 -18.02 -11.92
N LYS A 123 9.19 -19.13 -12.19
CA LYS A 123 8.80 -20.46 -11.73
C LYS A 123 9.27 -20.77 -10.32
N ALA A 124 10.07 -19.92 -9.69
CA ALA A 124 10.51 -20.11 -8.32
C ALA A 124 9.33 -20.11 -7.34
N ARG A 125 9.37 -21.01 -6.36
CA ARG A 125 8.41 -20.98 -5.24
C ARG A 125 8.81 -19.92 -4.24
N LEU A 126 7.82 -19.18 -3.72
CA LEU A 126 8.07 -18.07 -2.79
C LEU A 126 8.82 -18.52 -1.52
N LYS A 127 8.54 -19.73 -1.02
CA LYS A 127 9.27 -20.30 0.13
C LYS A 127 10.77 -20.46 -0.10
N THR A 128 11.22 -20.56 -1.37
CA THR A 128 12.65 -20.74 -1.70
C THR A 128 13.39 -19.43 -1.91
N LEU A 129 12.65 -18.31 -1.94
CA LEU A 129 13.24 -16.97 -2.12
C LEU A 129 13.84 -16.46 -0.82
N SER A 130 14.94 -15.72 -0.94
CA SER A 130 15.46 -14.93 0.17
C SER A 130 14.47 -13.84 0.58
N LYS A 131 14.62 -13.28 1.80
CA LYS A 131 13.80 -12.17 2.26
C LYS A 131 13.84 -11.00 1.26
N GLY A 132 15.03 -10.59 0.82
CA GLY A 132 15.17 -9.51 -0.15
C GLY A 132 14.53 -9.81 -1.51
N SER A 133 14.56 -11.08 -1.96
CA SER A 133 13.87 -11.48 -3.19
C SER A 133 12.34 -11.43 -3.03
N LYS A 134 11.80 -11.83 -1.88
CA LYS A 134 10.38 -11.67 -1.58
C LYS A 134 9.95 -10.21 -1.55
N GLU A 135 10.75 -9.33 -0.94
CA GLU A 135 10.51 -7.89 -0.93
C GLU A 135 10.51 -7.29 -2.36
N LYS A 136 11.42 -7.74 -3.24
CA LYS A 136 11.40 -7.38 -4.66
C LYS A 136 10.11 -7.82 -5.36
N VAL A 137 9.64 -9.05 -5.12
CA VAL A 137 8.37 -9.54 -5.67
C VAL A 137 7.21 -8.66 -5.21
N GLN A 138 7.10 -8.35 -3.93
CA GLN A 138 6.07 -7.47 -3.39
C GLN A 138 6.10 -6.08 -4.04
N LEU A 139 7.29 -5.52 -4.22
CA LEU A 139 7.48 -4.22 -4.88
C LEU A 139 7.00 -4.26 -6.33
N ILE A 140 7.35 -5.32 -7.07
CA ILE A 140 6.92 -5.51 -8.47
C ILE A 140 5.39 -5.55 -8.55
N LEU A 141 4.74 -6.33 -7.69
CA LEU A 141 3.27 -6.42 -7.67
C LEU A 141 2.62 -5.06 -7.40
N ALA A 142 3.14 -4.31 -6.44
CA ALA A 142 2.63 -2.97 -6.13
C ALA A 142 2.84 -1.98 -7.28
N MET A 143 4.02 -1.97 -7.91
CA MET A 143 4.39 -1.03 -8.97
C MET A 143 3.82 -1.40 -10.35
N SER A 144 3.32 -2.61 -10.53
CA SER A 144 2.68 -3.04 -11.78
C SER A 144 1.20 -2.68 -11.85
N ARG A 145 0.67 -2.05 -10.83
CA ARG A 145 -0.63 -1.39 -10.85
C ARG A 145 -0.52 0.02 -11.40
N ALA A 146 -1.56 0.48 -12.09
CA ALA A 146 -1.70 1.86 -12.59
C ALA A 146 -2.42 2.77 -11.57
N ALA A 147 -2.19 2.51 -10.29
CA ALA A 147 -2.83 3.19 -9.17
C ALA A 147 -2.15 4.52 -8.84
#